data_fea0612f57c4fa9ccdc58e9c1f9a8926
#
_entry.id   fea0612f57c4fa9ccdc58e9c1f9a8926
#
_cell.length_a   1.000
_cell.length_b   1.000
_cell.length_c   1.000
_cell.angle_alpha   90.00
_cell.angle_beta   90.00
_cell.angle_gamma   90.00
#
_symmetry.space_group_name_H-M   'P 1'
#
loop_
_entity.id
_entity.type
_entity.pdbx_description
1 polymer ?
#
loop_
_entity_poly.entity_id
_entity_poly.type
_entity_poly.pdbx_seq_one_letter_code
_entity_poly.pdbx_strand_id
1 'polypeptide(L)'
;GLVGGHCIGVDPYYLTHKAQEVGYHPEVILAGRRINDSMASHVADETVKLMLRKNLPVLGCKVLVLGLTFKENCPDVRNTKVVDIVKALRAYNTQVDVYDPWIDVAEAQHEYGLACLPEAPAHGQYAAIVLAVGHHQFLAMGEQGIKAFGQAGAVVYDVKSILPMGAADGRL
;
A
#
# COMPACT_ATOMS: atom_id res chain seq x y z
N GLY A 1 8.42 6.44 3.81
CA GLY A 1 8.26 6.16 2.37
C GLY A 1 6.80 6.09 1.95
N LEU A 2 6.57 5.71 0.70
CA LEU A 2 5.24 5.69 0.09
C LEU A 2 4.55 7.06 0.04
N VAL A 3 5.33 8.12 -0.11
CA VAL A 3 4.81 9.47 -0.26
C VAL A 3 4.22 9.62 -1.66
N GLY A 4 2.95 9.96 -1.72
CA GLY A 4 2.18 10.24 -2.93
C GLY A 4 1.70 11.69 -2.97
N GLY A 5 0.62 11.94 -3.72
CA GLY A 5 0.01 13.25 -3.90
C GLY A 5 0.62 14.06 -5.03
N HIS A 6 0.09 15.26 -5.24
CA HIS A 6 0.38 16.06 -6.44
C HIS A 6 1.56 17.03 -6.28
N CYS A 7 2.04 17.30 -5.07
CA CYS A 7 3.18 18.22 -4.84
C CYS A 7 4.46 17.47 -4.46
N ILE A 8 4.49 16.80 -3.30
CA ILE A 8 5.72 16.24 -2.73
C ILE A 8 6.35 15.19 -3.65
N GLY A 9 5.52 14.40 -4.32
CA GLY A 9 5.97 13.38 -5.28
C GLY A 9 6.35 13.94 -6.67
N VAL A 10 6.08 15.20 -6.98
CA VAL A 10 6.18 15.77 -8.34
C VAL A 10 7.07 17.01 -8.41
N ASP A 11 6.84 18.02 -7.56
CA ASP A 11 7.53 19.32 -7.66
C ASP A 11 9.06 19.22 -7.55
N PRO A 12 9.65 18.37 -6.67
CA PRO A 12 11.09 18.20 -6.64
C PRO A 12 11.71 17.74 -7.98
N TYR A 13 10.91 17.13 -8.88
CA TYR A 13 11.42 16.69 -10.18
C TYR A 13 11.60 17.82 -11.17
N TYR A 14 10.77 18.84 -11.12
CA TYR A 14 10.98 20.05 -11.91
C TYR A 14 12.30 20.70 -11.51
N LEU A 15 12.59 20.73 -10.20
CA LEU A 15 13.87 21.25 -9.70
C LEU A 15 15.05 20.38 -10.14
N THR A 16 14.94 19.04 -10.04
CA THR A 16 16.02 18.14 -10.47
C THR A 16 16.26 18.21 -11.97
N HIS A 17 15.20 18.30 -12.77
CA HIS A 17 15.32 18.49 -14.20
C HIS A 17 16.07 19.78 -14.53
N LYS A 18 15.66 20.90 -13.91
CA LYS A 18 16.33 22.20 -14.13
C LYS A 18 17.78 22.18 -13.66
N ALA A 19 18.08 21.55 -12.55
CA ALA A 19 19.45 21.40 -12.08
C ALA A 19 20.33 20.67 -13.10
N GLN A 20 19.81 19.56 -13.67
CA GLN A 20 20.53 18.79 -14.68
C GLN A 20 20.75 19.59 -15.98
N GLU A 21 19.76 20.39 -16.42
CA GLU A 21 19.91 21.28 -17.58
C GLU A 21 21.08 22.28 -17.44
N VAL A 22 21.34 22.76 -16.23
CA VAL A 22 22.47 23.68 -15.95
C VAL A 22 23.75 22.96 -15.54
N GLY A 23 23.82 21.64 -15.72
CA GLY A 23 25.00 20.82 -15.46
C GLY A 23 25.21 20.41 -14.00
N TYR A 24 24.22 20.59 -13.12
CA TYR A 24 24.28 20.16 -11.73
C TYR A 24 23.54 18.82 -11.52
N HIS A 25 24.19 17.84 -10.89
CA HIS A 25 23.55 16.56 -10.56
C HIS A 25 23.00 16.53 -9.13
N PRO A 26 21.67 16.62 -8.92
CA PRO A 26 21.07 16.76 -7.60
C PRO A 26 20.94 15.40 -6.88
N GLU A 27 22.04 14.81 -6.44
CA GLU A 27 22.14 13.44 -5.91
C GLU A 27 21.20 13.17 -4.73
N VAL A 28 21.10 14.09 -3.79
CA VAL A 28 20.30 13.91 -2.56
C VAL A 28 18.80 13.78 -2.88
N ILE A 29 18.28 14.66 -3.76
CA ILE A 29 16.88 14.63 -4.16
C ILE A 29 16.59 13.34 -4.94
N LEU A 30 17.47 12.97 -5.87
CA LEU A 30 17.33 11.75 -6.66
C LEU A 30 17.45 10.48 -5.80
N ALA A 31 18.31 10.48 -4.77
CA ALA A 31 18.42 9.37 -3.84
C ALA A 31 17.14 9.21 -3.00
N GLY A 32 16.60 10.33 -2.46
CA GLY A 32 15.33 10.32 -1.74
C GLY A 32 14.18 9.76 -2.58
N ARG A 33 14.15 10.13 -3.87
CA ARG A 33 13.19 9.57 -4.82
C ARG A 33 13.31 8.06 -4.97
N ARG A 34 14.53 7.56 -5.26
CA ARG A 34 14.76 6.12 -5.42
C ARG A 34 14.29 5.33 -4.21
N ILE A 35 14.55 5.86 -2.99
CA ILE A 35 14.08 5.23 -1.76
C ILE A 35 12.55 5.21 -1.73
N ASN A 36 11.89 6.35 -1.98
CA ASN A 36 10.42 6.41 -1.97
C ASN A 36 9.79 5.46 -3.01
N ASP A 37 10.35 5.42 -4.21
CA ASP A 37 9.85 4.58 -5.30
C ASP A 37 10.07 3.08 -5.04
N SER A 38 11.12 2.70 -4.28
CA SER A 38 11.39 1.31 -3.92
C SER A 38 10.55 0.79 -2.75
N MET A 39 9.91 1.66 -1.98
CA MET A 39 9.18 1.25 -0.76
C MET A 39 7.98 0.36 -1.04
N ALA A 40 7.30 0.53 -2.17
CA ALA A 40 6.18 -0.32 -2.54
C ALA A 40 6.61 -1.79 -2.75
N SER A 41 7.72 -2.00 -3.45
CA SER A 41 8.31 -3.35 -3.62
C SER A 41 8.77 -3.90 -2.28
N HIS A 42 9.41 -3.09 -1.43
CA HIS A 42 9.82 -3.52 -0.10
C HIS A 42 8.65 -4.02 0.75
N VAL A 43 7.52 -3.31 0.76
CA VAL A 43 6.30 -3.74 1.48
C VAL A 43 5.79 -5.09 0.94
N ALA A 44 5.72 -5.24 -0.38
CA ALA A 44 5.29 -6.50 -0.99
C ALA A 44 6.23 -7.65 -0.66
N ASP A 45 7.55 -7.44 -0.77
CA ASP A 45 8.58 -8.44 -0.48
C ASP A 45 8.52 -8.90 1.00
N GLU A 46 8.41 -7.95 1.93
CA GLU A 46 8.31 -8.28 3.36
C GLU A 46 7.00 -9.01 3.67
N THR A 47 5.87 -8.61 3.07
CA THR A 47 4.60 -9.32 3.19
C THR A 47 4.74 -10.77 2.74
N VAL A 48 5.32 -11.00 1.56
CA VAL A 48 5.54 -12.34 1.01
C VAL A 48 6.51 -13.17 1.88
N LYS A 49 7.60 -12.56 2.38
CA LYS A 49 8.53 -13.23 3.31
C LYS A 49 7.84 -13.69 4.59
N LEU A 50 6.94 -12.86 5.14
CA LEU A 50 6.15 -13.22 6.32
C LEU A 50 5.18 -14.37 6.01
N MET A 51 4.53 -14.37 4.84
CA MET A 51 3.69 -15.47 4.40
C MET A 51 4.47 -16.79 4.32
N LEU A 52 5.66 -16.75 3.70
CA LEU A 52 6.54 -17.93 3.60
C LEU A 52 6.99 -18.43 4.97
N ARG A 53 7.32 -17.56 5.91
CA ARG A 53 7.68 -17.93 7.29
C ARG A 53 6.53 -18.63 8.03
N LYS A 54 5.29 -18.30 7.68
CA LYS A 54 4.08 -18.94 8.23
C LYS A 54 3.62 -20.17 7.41
N ASN A 55 4.38 -20.59 6.39
CA ASN A 55 4.02 -21.66 5.46
C ASN A 55 2.70 -21.42 4.73
N LEU A 56 2.35 -20.15 4.45
CA LEU A 56 1.18 -19.80 3.69
C LEU A 56 1.50 -19.86 2.18
N PRO A 57 0.56 -20.34 1.33
CA PRO A 57 0.75 -20.31 -0.11
C PRO A 57 0.76 -18.87 -0.60
N VAL A 58 1.73 -18.54 -1.46
CA VAL A 58 1.81 -17.21 -2.11
C VAL A 58 1.11 -17.24 -3.46
N LEU A 59 1.41 -18.25 -4.27
CA LEU A 59 0.90 -18.36 -5.62
C LEU A 59 -0.63 -18.52 -5.62
N GLY A 60 -1.33 -17.60 -6.28
CA GLY A 60 -2.79 -17.64 -6.42
C GLY A 60 -3.59 -17.29 -5.15
N CYS A 61 -2.90 -16.98 -4.04
CA CYS A 61 -3.60 -16.58 -2.81
C CYS A 61 -4.24 -15.21 -2.93
N LYS A 62 -5.25 -14.97 -2.08
CA LYS A 62 -5.87 -13.65 -1.95
C LYS A 62 -5.13 -12.80 -0.94
N VAL A 63 -4.83 -11.56 -1.32
CA VAL A 63 -4.25 -10.52 -0.46
C VAL A 63 -5.20 -9.32 -0.45
N LEU A 64 -5.48 -8.79 0.72
CA LEU A 64 -6.28 -7.58 0.89
C LEU A 64 -5.36 -6.38 1.13
N VAL A 65 -5.54 -5.31 0.35
CA VAL A 65 -4.94 -4.02 0.61
C VAL A 65 -6.00 -3.07 1.14
N LEU A 66 -5.79 -2.56 2.34
CA LEU A 66 -6.68 -1.62 3.02
C LEU A 66 -6.15 -0.18 2.88
N GLY A 67 -6.91 0.64 2.17
CA GLY A 67 -6.55 2.01 1.81
C GLY A 67 -5.87 2.10 0.45
N LEU A 68 -6.27 3.08 -0.35
CA LEU A 68 -5.72 3.40 -1.67
C LEU A 68 -5.34 4.88 -1.80
N THR A 69 -5.99 5.77 -1.05
CA THR A 69 -5.71 7.20 -1.11
C THR A 69 -4.25 7.50 -0.75
N PHE A 70 -3.72 8.62 -1.23
CA PHE A 70 -2.33 8.98 -0.91
C PHE A 70 -2.15 9.43 0.55
N LYS A 71 -3.24 9.81 1.21
CA LYS A 71 -3.26 10.34 2.58
C LYS A 71 -4.51 9.87 3.32
N GLU A 72 -4.38 9.67 4.62
CA GLU A 72 -5.48 9.29 5.50
C GLU A 72 -6.62 10.34 5.51
N ASN A 73 -7.86 9.87 5.54
CA ASN A 73 -9.09 10.64 5.65
C ASN A 73 -9.24 11.74 4.57
N CYS A 74 -8.79 11.43 3.36
CA CYS A 74 -8.84 12.32 2.22
C CYS A 74 -9.25 11.53 0.97
N PRO A 75 -10.31 11.92 0.22
CA PRO A 75 -10.79 11.19 -0.95
C PRO A 75 -9.95 11.54 -2.20
N ASP A 76 -8.64 11.43 -2.14
CA ASP A 76 -7.74 11.78 -3.24
C ASP A 76 -6.78 10.63 -3.52
N VAL A 77 -6.85 10.08 -4.72
CA VAL A 77 -6.04 8.95 -5.18
C VAL A 77 -4.85 9.37 -6.05
N ARG A 78 -4.68 10.68 -6.33
CA ARG A 78 -3.64 11.15 -7.25
C ARG A 78 -2.23 10.77 -6.79
N ASN A 79 -1.48 10.15 -7.70
CA ASN A 79 -0.10 9.70 -7.46
C ASN A 79 0.07 8.84 -6.20
N THR A 80 -0.96 8.06 -5.83
CA THR A 80 -0.83 7.15 -4.69
C THR A 80 0.19 6.07 -4.95
N LYS A 81 1.08 5.83 -3.99
CA LYS A 81 2.08 4.76 -4.05
C LYS A 81 1.51 3.38 -3.69
N VAL A 82 0.27 3.32 -3.22
CA VAL A 82 -0.40 2.04 -2.93
C VAL A 82 -0.64 1.24 -4.21
N VAL A 83 -0.88 1.89 -5.34
CA VAL A 83 -0.98 1.23 -6.64
C VAL A 83 0.29 0.43 -6.98
N ASP A 84 1.46 0.94 -6.61
CA ASP A 84 2.73 0.24 -6.81
C ASP A 84 2.87 -0.97 -5.87
N ILE A 85 2.33 -0.91 -4.64
CA ILE A 85 2.22 -2.09 -3.75
C ILE A 85 1.36 -3.17 -4.40
N VAL A 86 0.19 -2.80 -4.94
CA VAL A 86 -0.71 -3.73 -5.62
C VAL A 86 -0.02 -4.40 -6.81
N LYS A 87 0.69 -3.61 -7.63
CA LYS A 87 1.47 -4.15 -8.76
C LYS A 87 2.56 -5.11 -8.30
N ALA A 88 3.31 -4.75 -7.26
CA ALA A 88 4.37 -5.58 -6.72
C ALA A 88 3.84 -6.90 -6.14
N LEU A 89 2.72 -6.89 -5.40
CA LEU A 89 2.07 -8.10 -4.92
C LEU A 89 1.58 -8.98 -6.08
N ARG A 90 0.95 -8.40 -7.10
CA ARG A 90 0.50 -9.13 -8.29
C ARG A 90 1.65 -9.76 -9.07
N ALA A 91 2.85 -9.20 -9.03
CA ALA A 91 4.04 -9.79 -9.64
C ALA A 91 4.45 -11.13 -9.00
N TYR A 92 4.01 -11.38 -7.75
CA TYR A 92 4.11 -12.69 -7.10
C TYR A 92 2.97 -13.66 -7.45
N ASN A 93 2.15 -13.31 -8.46
CA ASN A 93 0.96 -14.06 -8.87
C ASN A 93 -0.07 -14.20 -7.74
N THR A 94 -0.20 -13.22 -6.86
CA THR A 94 -1.29 -13.14 -5.89
C THR A 94 -2.52 -12.48 -6.51
N GLN A 95 -3.70 -12.77 -5.97
CA GLN A 95 -4.95 -12.08 -6.29
C GLN A 95 -5.13 -10.95 -5.28
N VAL A 96 -5.05 -9.70 -5.74
CA VAL A 96 -5.12 -8.54 -4.84
C VAL A 96 -6.44 -7.84 -4.96
N ASP A 97 -7.20 -7.83 -3.85
CA ASP A 97 -8.38 -7.01 -3.65
C ASP A 97 -7.97 -5.72 -2.90
N VAL A 98 -8.58 -4.60 -3.28
CA VAL A 98 -8.34 -3.30 -2.66
C VAL A 98 -9.66 -2.76 -2.10
N TYR A 99 -9.65 -2.33 -0.86
CA TYR A 99 -10.77 -1.65 -0.23
C TYR A 99 -10.33 -0.35 0.43
N ASP A 100 -11.02 0.74 0.11
CA ASP A 100 -10.81 2.04 0.74
C ASP A 100 -12.18 2.74 0.91
N PRO A 101 -12.58 3.11 2.14
CA PRO A 101 -13.88 3.72 2.42
C PRO A 101 -13.98 5.18 1.95
N TRP A 102 -12.91 5.79 1.46
CA TRP A 102 -12.84 7.19 1.06
C TRP A 102 -12.83 7.42 -0.45
N ILE A 103 -12.58 6.38 -1.26
CA ILE A 103 -12.43 6.53 -2.70
C ILE A 103 -13.77 6.47 -3.45
N ASP A 104 -13.80 7.13 -4.59
CA ASP A 104 -14.72 6.78 -5.67
C ASP A 104 -14.11 5.61 -6.47
N VAL A 105 -14.81 4.47 -6.48
CA VAL A 105 -14.36 3.26 -7.19
C VAL A 105 -14.24 3.51 -8.70
N ALA A 106 -15.10 4.35 -9.28
CA ALA A 106 -15.04 4.70 -10.69
C ALA A 106 -13.80 5.55 -11.02
N GLU A 107 -13.41 6.48 -10.13
CA GLU A 107 -12.19 7.25 -10.26
C GLU A 107 -10.94 6.36 -10.21
N ALA A 108 -10.87 5.44 -9.25
CA ALA A 108 -9.75 4.50 -9.15
C ALA A 108 -9.62 3.60 -10.39
N GLN A 109 -10.75 3.16 -10.95
CA GLN A 109 -10.77 2.39 -12.19
C GLN A 109 -10.31 3.22 -13.38
N HIS A 110 -10.75 4.48 -13.48
CA HIS A 110 -10.37 5.39 -14.57
C HIS A 110 -8.88 5.74 -14.54
N GLU A 111 -8.35 6.12 -13.36
CA GLU A 111 -6.97 6.60 -13.22
C GLU A 111 -5.92 5.48 -13.29
N TYR A 112 -6.24 4.31 -12.72
CA TYR A 112 -5.25 3.24 -12.52
C TYR A 112 -5.62 1.90 -13.14
N GLY A 113 -6.82 1.76 -13.72
CA GLY A 113 -7.33 0.47 -14.18
C GLY A 113 -7.52 -0.52 -13.03
N LEU A 114 -7.72 -0.02 -11.81
CA LEU A 114 -7.78 -0.82 -10.59
C LEU A 114 -9.24 -0.96 -10.12
N ALA A 115 -9.76 -2.16 -10.22
CA ALA A 115 -11.05 -2.50 -9.64
C ALA A 115 -10.92 -2.58 -8.12
N CYS A 116 -11.61 -1.71 -7.42
CA CYS A 116 -11.67 -1.69 -5.96
C CYS A 116 -13.01 -2.24 -5.49
N LEU A 117 -13.02 -2.78 -4.27
CA LEU A 117 -14.25 -3.27 -3.64
C LEU A 117 -15.11 -2.08 -3.21
N PRO A 118 -16.42 -2.06 -3.54
CA PRO A 118 -17.32 -0.98 -3.15
C PRO A 118 -17.67 -1.02 -1.65
N GLU A 119 -17.53 -2.17 -1.03
CA GLU A 119 -17.84 -2.42 0.39
C GLU A 119 -16.73 -3.25 1.03
N ALA A 120 -16.67 -3.22 2.36
CA ALA A 120 -15.73 -4.03 3.11
C ALA A 120 -15.93 -5.53 2.79
N PRO A 121 -14.86 -6.27 2.50
CA PRO A 121 -14.98 -7.68 2.12
C PRO A 121 -15.42 -8.56 3.29
N ALA A 122 -15.90 -9.75 2.98
CA ALA A 122 -16.24 -10.75 4.00
C ALA A 122 -14.99 -11.24 4.74
N HIS A 123 -15.21 -11.68 5.98
CA HIS A 123 -14.14 -12.17 6.87
C HIS A 123 -13.59 -13.54 6.41
N GLY A 124 -12.36 -13.84 6.84
CA GLY A 124 -11.76 -15.16 6.70
C GLY A 124 -11.26 -15.52 5.30
N GLN A 125 -11.11 -14.57 4.37
CA GLN A 125 -10.81 -14.88 2.98
C GLN A 125 -9.34 -14.69 2.58
N TYR A 126 -8.59 -13.87 3.27
CA TYR A 126 -7.29 -13.42 2.80
C TYR A 126 -6.13 -14.10 3.52
N ALA A 127 -5.10 -14.50 2.77
CA ALA A 127 -3.86 -15.04 3.32
C ALA A 127 -2.95 -13.94 3.87
N ALA A 128 -3.08 -12.71 3.36
CA ALA A 128 -2.40 -11.55 3.89
C ALA A 128 -3.27 -10.29 3.79
N ILE A 129 -3.03 -9.36 4.71
CA ILE A 129 -3.66 -8.04 4.77
C ILE A 129 -2.55 -7.00 4.86
N VAL A 130 -2.55 -6.04 3.93
CA VAL A 130 -1.63 -4.90 3.94
C VAL A 130 -2.44 -3.65 4.31
N LEU A 131 -2.21 -3.12 5.49
CA LEU A 131 -2.83 -1.87 5.95
C LEU A 131 -1.99 -0.69 5.44
N ALA A 132 -2.36 -0.20 4.25
CA ALA A 132 -1.55 0.76 3.49
C ALA A 132 -1.82 2.22 3.86
N VAL A 133 -3.06 2.56 4.28
CA VAL A 133 -3.47 3.92 4.68
C VAL A 133 -4.20 3.89 6.02
N GLY A 134 -3.89 4.84 6.89
CA GLY A 134 -4.39 4.88 8.27
C GLY A 134 -5.73 5.63 8.41
N HIS A 135 -6.78 5.25 7.66
CA HIS A 135 -8.10 5.86 7.81
C HIS A 135 -8.70 5.62 9.20
N HIS A 136 -9.48 6.59 9.67
CA HIS A 136 -10.12 6.48 10.99
C HIS A 136 -11.06 5.27 11.09
N GLN A 137 -11.67 4.81 9.98
CA GLN A 137 -12.48 3.60 9.96
C GLN A 137 -11.64 2.36 10.30
N PHE A 138 -10.42 2.25 9.77
CA PHE A 138 -9.51 1.14 10.07
C PHE A 138 -9.00 1.20 11.51
N LEU A 139 -8.72 2.41 12.01
CA LEU A 139 -8.40 2.62 13.43
C LEU A 139 -9.53 2.17 14.34
N ALA A 140 -10.79 2.50 14.00
CA ALA A 140 -11.98 2.11 14.76
C ALA A 140 -12.22 0.58 14.74
N MET A 141 -11.86 -0.12 13.65
CA MET A 141 -11.92 -1.58 13.59
C MET A 141 -10.94 -2.23 14.56
N GLY A 142 -9.82 -1.57 14.82
CA GLY A 142 -8.77 -2.09 15.68
C GLY A 142 -8.13 -3.39 15.17
N GLU A 143 -7.28 -3.99 15.99
CA GLU A 143 -6.56 -5.22 15.65
C GLU A 143 -7.51 -6.38 15.24
N GLN A 144 -8.54 -6.60 16.04
CA GLN A 144 -9.44 -7.73 15.82
C GLN A 144 -10.26 -7.58 14.54
N GLY A 145 -10.76 -6.36 14.24
CA GLY A 145 -11.52 -6.10 13.03
C GLY A 145 -10.66 -6.22 11.76
N ILE A 146 -9.41 -5.76 11.79
CA ILE A 146 -8.47 -5.93 10.67
C ILE A 146 -8.13 -7.41 10.48
N LYS A 147 -7.77 -8.12 11.55
CA LYS A 147 -7.44 -9.56 11.47
C LYS A 147 -8.60 -10.44 11.02
N ALA A 148 -9.83 -10.01 11.27
CA ALA A 148 -11.03 -10.78 10.88
C ALA A 148 -11.16 -10.99 9.37
N PHE A 149 -10.63 -10.11 8.54
CA PHE A 149 -10.60 -10.33 7.08
C PHE A 149 -9.72 -11.49 6.66
N GLY A 150 -8.68 -11.79 7.46
CA GLY A 150 -7.74 -12.87 7.19
C GLY A 150 -8.27 -14.24 7.55
N GLN A 151 -7.81 -15.26 6.82
CA GLN A 151 -7.96 -16.65 7.23
C GLN A 151 -7.13 -16.95 8.48
N ALA A 152 -7.32 -18.12 9.07
CA ALA A 152 -6.52 -18.54 10.24
C ALA A 152 -5.01 -18.47 9.92
N GLY A 153 -4.25 -17.74 10.74
CA GLY A 153 -2.82 -17.55 10.53
C GLY A 153 -2.42 -16.52 9.47
N ALA A 154 -3.37 -15.77 8.89
CA ALA A 154 -3.07 -14.72 7.91
C ALA A 154 -2.00 -13.74 8.42
N VAL A 155 -1.25 -13.19 7.47
CA VAL A 155 -0.27 -12.14 7.73
C VAL A 155 -0.96 -10.78 7.78
N VAL A 156 -0.59 -9.95 8.75
CA VAL A 156 -0.94 -8.52 8.77
C VAL A 156 0.33 -7.68 8.68
N TYR A 157 0.43 -6.86 7.64
CA TYR A 157 1.51 -5.90 7.45
C TYR A 157 0.97 -4.48 7.62
N ASP A 158 1.44 -3.77 8.63
CA ASP A 158 0.97 -2.42 8.98
C ASP A 158 1.96 -1.36 8.47
N VAL A 159 1.68 -0.80 7.30
CA VAL A 159 2.54 0.20 6.65
C VAL A 159 2.61 1.52 7.43
N LYS A 160 1.53 1.87 8.12
CA LYS A 160 1.41 3.16 8.82
C LYS A 160 1.67 3.07 10.31
N SER A 161 1.95 1.87 10.82
CA SER A 161 2.18 1.62 12.25
C SER A 161 1.05 2.12 13.14
N ILE A 162 -0.22 1.97 12.68
CA ILE A 162 -1.40 2.43 13.40
C ILE A 162 -1.95 1.39 14.39
N LEU A 163 -1.61 0.13 14.21
CA LEU A 163 -1.99 -0.92 15.15
C LEU A 163 -1.08 -0.94 16.37
N PRO A 164 -1.56 -1.44 17.52
CA PRO A 164 -0.72 -1.63 18.71
C PRO A 164 0.53 -2.45 18.41
N MET A 165 1.57 -2.27 19.24
CA MET A 165 2.80 -3.04 19.12
C MET A 165 2.50 -4.54 19.28
N GLY A 166 3.01 -5.37 18.35
CA GLY A 166 2.75 -6.82 18.35
C GLY A 166 1.43 -7.25 17.71
N ALA A 167 0.56 -6.33 17.32
CA ALA A 167 -0.72 -6.64 16.66
C ALA A 167 -0.54 -7.03 15.18
N ALA A 168 0.49 -6.51 14.51
CA ALA A 168 0.85 -6.85 13.15
C ALA A 168 2.09 -7.75 13.11
N ASP A 169 2.20 -8.61 12.08
CA ASP A 169 3.35 -9.48 11.85
C ASP A 169 4.57 -8.71 11.33
N GLY A 170 4.33 -7.62 10.62
CA GLY A 170 5.34 -6.69 10.14
C GLY A 170 4.82 -5.27 10.08
N ARG A 171 5.74 -4.31 10.06
CA ARG A 171 5.45 -2.89 9.89
C ARG A 171 6.61 -2.17 9.24
N LEU A 172 6.33 -0.98 8.71
CA LEU A 172 7.33 -0.12 8.11
C LEU A 172 7.89 0.83 9.15
#